data_0df42333c85046bae0bf9d25e2f50ad7
#
_entry.id   0df42333c85046bae0bf9d25e2f50ad7
#
_cell.length_a   1.000
_cell.length_b   1.000
_cell.length_c   1.000
_cell.angle_alpha   90.00
_cell.angle_beta   90.00
_cell.angle_gamma   90.00
#
_symmetry.space_group_name_H-M   'P 1'
#
loop_
_entity.id
_entity.type
_entity.pdbx_description
1 polymer ?
#
loop_
_entity_poly.entity_id
_entity_poly.type
_entity_poly.pdbx_seq_one_letter_code
_entity_poly.pdbx_strand_id
1 'polypeptide(L)'
;MGMCKPSGGINKSIGRLGSLNRRSTPNTRTDLYNENEELIQQRWYGPDGWVIHNRDYNHGYPRPHDHYWTWDNIKGLQRSKEHSVVDDNFC
;
A
#
# COMPACT_ATOMS: atom_id res chain seq x y z
N MET A 1 -18.77 -3.18 4.88
CA MET A 1 -18.43 -2.35 5.37
C MET A 1 -17.17 -2.30 5.68
N GLY A 2 -16.63 -2.23 6.28
CA GLY A 2 -15.31 -2.36 6.65
C GLY A 2 -14.35 -1.32 6.15
N MET A 3 -14.80 -0.15 5.92
CA MET A 3 -13.91 0.93 5.55
C MET A 3 -13.16 1.38 6.79
N CYS A 4 -11.98 0.85 6.99
CA CYS A 4 -11.10 1.32 8.05
C CYS A 4 -10.32 2.53 7.58
N LYS A 5 -10.23 3.54 8.41
CA LYS A 5 -9.43 4.71 8.14
C LYS A 5 -8.20 4.71 9.05
N PRO A 6 -6.98 4.80 8.51
CA PRO A 6 -5.78 4.82 9.35
C PRO A 6 -5.77 6.05 10.25
N SER A 7 -5.24 5.89 11.46
CA SER A 7 -5.28 6.94 12.50
C SER A 7 -4.57 8.23 12.07
N GLY A 8 -3.55 8.12 11.24
CA GLY A 8 -2.81 9.28 10.73
C GLY A 8 -3.41 9.93 9.50
N GLY A 9 -4.51 9.38 8.98
CA GLY A 9 -5.20 9.93 7.83
C GLY A 9 -4.79 9.32 6.49
N ILE A 10 -5.35 9.89 5.43
CA ILE A 10 -5.17 9.40 4.06
C ILE A 10 -4.59 10.54 3.20
N ASN A 11 -3.52 10.24 2.48
CA ASN A 11 -2.89 11.14 1.53
C ASN A 11 -3.19 10.71 0.11
N LYS A 12 -3.20 11.66 -0.81
CA LYS A 12 -3.41 11.38 -2.23
C LYS A 12 -2.15 11.75 -3.00
N SER A 13 -1.76 10.90 -3.94
CA SER A 13 -0.60 11.16 -4.80
C SER A 13 -0.95 10.80 -6.24
N ILE A 14 -0.22 11.36 -7.20
CA ILE A 14 -0.39 11.08 -8.62
C ILE A 14 0.96 10.61 -9.16
N GLY A 15 0.97 9.49 -9.87
CA GLY A 15 2.20 8.94 -10.40
C GLY A 15 2.00 7.56 -10.99
N ARG A 16 3.09 6.79 -11.03
CA ARG A 16 3.10 5.43 -11.57
C ARG A 16 3.27 4.42 -10.43
N LEU A 17 2.88 3.17 -10.68
CA LEU A 17 3.23 2.10 -9.77
C LEU A 17 4.73 2.11 -9.51
N GLY A 18 5.10 1.97 -8.25
CA GLY A 18 6.50 2.03 -7.83
C GLY A 18 6.99 3.43 -7.46
N SER A 19 6.17 4.47 -7.64
CA SER A 19 6.57 5.84 -7.32
C SER A 19 6.43 6.20 -5.84
N LEU A 20 5.65 5.43 -5.08
CA LEU A 20 5.46 5.73 -3.66
C LEU A 20 6.70 5.37 -2.85
N ASN A 21 7.06 6.23 -1.91
CA ASN A 21 8.18 5.98 -1.02
C ASN A 21 7.89 4.80 -0.09
N ARG A 22 8.94 4.14 0.37
CA ARG A 22 8.82 3.07 1.36
C ARG A 22 8.60 3.61 2.76
N ARG A 23 8.84 4.89 2.98
CA ARG A 23 8.67 5.56 4.26
C ARG A 23 7.87 6.84 4.07
N SER A 24 6.95 7.11 4.98
CA SER A 24 6.12 8.30 4.98
C SER A 24 5.65 8.60 6.41
N THR A 25 4.65 9.44 6.54
CA THR A 25 4.08 9.77 7.85
C THR A 25 3.53 8.52 8.53
N PRO A 26 3.85 8.28 9.81
CA PRO A 26 3.36 7.10 10.53
C PRO A 26 1.84 6.99 10.53
N ASN A 27 1.38 5.74 10.48
CA ASN A 27 -0.04 5.39 10.59
C ASN A 27 -0.93 6.05 9.52
N THR A 28 -0.39 6.24 8.32
CA THR A 28 -1.14 6.83 7.19
C THR A 28 -1.31 5.82 6.07
N ARG A 29 -2.21 6.14 5.16
CA ARG A 29 -2.33 5.46 3.87
C ARG A 29 -2.16 6.49 2.77
N THR A 30 -1.45 6.15 1.71
CA THR A 30 -1.39 6.98 0.51
C THR A 30 -2.12 6.28 -0.62
N ASP A 31 -3.07 6.97 -1.23
CA ASP A 31 -3.79 6.50 -2.40
C ASP A 31 -3.12 7.09 -3.63
N LEU A 32 -2.64 6.22 -4.52
CA LEU A 32 -1.93 6.61 -5.73
C LEU A 32 -2.86 6.51 -6.93
N TYR A 33 -2.96 7.60 -7.66
CA TYR A 33 -3.75 7.70 -8.89
C TYR A 33 -2.82 7.92 -10.08
N ASN A 34 -3.22 7.43 -11.25
CA ASN A 34 -2.52 7.73 -12.49
C ASN A 34 -3.01 9.06 -13.09
N GLU A 35 -2.47 9.44 -14.24
CA GLU A 35 -2.85 10.69 -14.91
C GLU A 35 -4.31 10.69 -15.37
N ASN A 36 -4.94 9.55 -15.50
CA ASN A 36 -6.35 9.43 -15.87
C ASN A 36 -7.27 9.43 -14.65
N GLU A 37 -6.74 9.76 -13.47
CA GLU A 37 -7.47 9.79 -12.21
C GLU A 37 -8.00 8.42 -11.77
N GLU A 38 -7.34 7.35 -12.19
CA GLU A 38 -7.68 5.99 -11.78
C GLU A 38 -6.83 5.59 -10.58
N LEU A 39 -7.45 5.02 -9.55
CA LEU A 39 -6.74 4.50 -8.39
C LEU A 39 -5.95 3.26 -8.81
N ILE A 40 -4.64 3.31 -8.66
CA ILE A 40 -3.75 2.23 -9.09
C ILE A 40 -3.02 1.53 -7.94
N GLN A 41 -2.90 2.19 -6.80
CA GLN A 41 -2.26 1.58 -5.64
C GLN A 41 -2.69 2.29 -4.36
N GLN A 42 -2.77 1.54 -3.28
CA GLN A 42 -2.90 2.09 -1.93
C GLN A 42 -1.76 1.51 -1.10
N ARG A 43 -1.08 2.35 -0.32
CA ARG A 43 0.04 1.91 0.51
C ARG A 43 -0.15 2.38 1.93
N TRP A 44 -0.08 1.43 2.87
CA TRP A 44 -0.22 1.72 4.29
C TRP A 44 1.16 1.78 4.93
N TYR A 45 1.34 2.76 5.81
CA TYR A 45 2.56 2.96 6.57
C TYR A 45 2.28 2.69 8.03
N GLY A 46 3.20 1.97 8.67
CA GLY A 46 3.04 1.57 10.06
C GLY A 46 3.39 2.65 11.06
N PRO A 47 3.42 2.30 12.36
CA PRO A 47 3.67 3.27 13.42
C PRO A 47 5.07 3.89 13.39
N ASP A 48 6.02 3.27 12.69
CA ASP A 48 7.37 3.81 12.49
C ASP A 48 7.52 4.57 11.16
N GLY A 49 6.45 4.67 10.38
CA GLY A 49 6.47 5.33 9.09
C GLY A 49 6.91 4.46 7.93
N TRP A 50 7.33 3.23 8.17
CA TRP A 50 7.70 2.32 7.09
C TRP A 50 6.49 1.60 6.52
N VAL A 51 6.56 1.28 5.22
CA VAL A 51 5.50 0.56 4.53
C VAL A 51 5.28 -0.82 5.16
N ILE A 52 4.02 -1.19 5.37
CA ILE A 52 3.64 -2.49 5.91
C ILE A 52 2.74 -3.27 4.98
N HIS A 53 2.04 -2.60 4.07
CA HIS A 53 1.06 -3.25 3.22
C HIS A 53 0.81 -2.37 2.00
N ASN A 54 0.64 -2.96 0.83
CA ASN A 54 0.05 -2.23 -0.28
C ASN A 54 -0.94 -3.10 -1.04
N ARG A 55 -1.91 -2.43 -1.61
CA ARG A 55 -2.94 -3.02 -2.47
C ARG A 55 -2.76 -2.46 -3.86
N ASP A 56 -2.55 -3.34 -4.83
CA ASP A 56 -2.32 -2.95 -6.20
C ASP A 56 -3.57 -3.24 -7.03
N TYR A 57 -3.92 -2.30 -7.91
CA TYR A 57 -5.08 -2.40 -8.78
C TYR A 57 -4.62 -2.50 -10.23
N ASN A 58 -5.33 -3.31 -11.03
CA ASN A 58 -5.06 -3.41 -12.48
C ASN A 58 -3.61 -3.70 -12.84
N HIS A 59 -2.96 -4.54 -12.05
CA HIS A 59 -1.55 -4.85 -12.24
C HIS A 59 -1.40 -6.30 -12.67
N GLY A 60 -1.87 -6.62 -13.89
CA GLY A 60 -1.73 -7.95 -14.45
C GLY A 60 -2.67 -9.00 -13.87
N TYR A 61 -3.58 -8.62 -13.01
CA TYR A 61 -4.54 -9.51 -12.38
C TYR A 61 -5.94 -8.93 -12.50
N PRO A 62 -6.98 -9.77 -12.62
CA PRO A 62 -8.34 -9.30 -12.79
C PRO A 62 -8.93 -8.66 -11.53
N ARG A 63 -8.28 -8.82 -10.38
CA ARG A 63 -8.74 -8.27 -9.10
C ARG A 63 -7.62 -7.52 -8.42
N PRO A 64 -7.95 -6.59 -7.52
CA PRO A 64 -6.94 -6.02 -6.64
C PRO A 64 -6.24 -7.12 -5.84
N HIS A 65 -4.97 -6.95 -5.57
CA HIS A 65 -4.19 -7.91 -4.81
C HIS A 65 -3.26 -7.19 -3.84
N ASP A 66 -2.95 -7.87 -2.75
CA ASP A 66 -2.20 -7.29 -1.64
C ASP A 66 -0.80 -7.87 -1.55
N HIS A 67 0.13 -7.01 -1.16
CA HIS A 67 1.48 -7.40 -0.78
C HIS A 67 1.72 -6.89 0.64
N TYR A 68 2.41 -7.70 1.44
CA TYR A 68 2.80 -7.32 2.78
C TYR A 68 4.31 -7.11 2.84
N TRP A 69 4.75 -6.21 3.70
CA TRP A 69 6.16 -5.88 3.86
C TRP A 69 6.61 -6.28 5.25
N THR A 70 7.77 -6.91 5.32
CA THR A 70 8.37 -7.34 6.58
C THR A 70 9.85 -6.99 6.59
N TRP A 71 10.43 -6.93 7.78
CA TRP A 71 11.85 -6.71 7.94
C TRP A 71 12.58 -8.04 8.03
N ASP A 72 13.65 -8.16 7.26
CA ASP A 72 14.60 -9.27 7.34
C ASP A 72 15.87 -8.72 7.94
N ASN A 73 16.47 -9.45 8.88
CA ASN A 73 17.68 -9.01 9.58
C ASN A 73 18.89 -8.85 8.66
N ILE A 74 18.88 -9.51 7.52
CA ILE A 74 20.01 -9.48 6.58
C ILE A 74 19.68 -8.62 5.36
N LYS A 75 18.51 -8.80 4.79
CA LYS A 75 18.09 -8.16 3.54
C LYS A 75 17.34 -6.84 3.72
N GLY A 76 16.97 -6.53 4.95
CA GLY A 76 16.20 -5.33 5.24
C GLY A 76 14.71 -5.47 4.92
N LEU A 77 14.09 -4.42 4.44
CA LEU A 77 12.66 -4.39 4.15
C LEU A 77 12.34 -5.21 2.90
N GLN A 78 11.46 -6.20 3.04
CA GLN A 78 11.11 -7.12 1.96
C GLN A 78 9.62 -7.13 1.71
N ARG A 79 9.23 -7.04 0.43
CA ARG A 79 7.84 -7.20 0.00
C ARG A 79 7.56 -8.69 -0.24
N SER A 80 6.36 -9.15 0.13
CA SER A 80 5.96 -10.51 -0.17
C SER A 80 5.91 -10.73 -1.69
N LYS A 81 6.34 -11.90 -2.13
CA LYS A 81 6.32 -12.26 -3.56
C LYS A 81 4.97 -12.79 -3.99
N GLU A 82 4.22 -13.36 -3.05
CA GLU A 82 2.92 -13.93 -3.33
C GLU A 82 1.86 -12.86 -3.21
N HIS A 83 0.87 -12.92 -4.11
CA HIS A 83 -0.25 -12.03 -4.09
C HIS A 83 -1.34 -12.61 -3.20
N SER A 84 -1.70 -11.89 -2.18
CA SER A 84 -2.75 -12.29 -1.25
C SER A 84 -4.12 -11.87 -1.75
N VAL A 85 -5.15 -12.50 -1.22
CA VAL A 85 -6.51 -12.04 -1.41
C VAL A 85 -6.66 -10.68 -0.73
N VAL A 86 -7.45 -9.80 -1.33
CA VAL A 86 -7.71 -8.48 -0.76
C VAL A 86 -8.32 -8.61 0.63
N ASP A 87 -7.73 -7.96 1.61
CA ASP A 87 -8.21 -7.92 2.98
C ASP A 87 -8.97 -6.60 3.19
N ASP A 88 -10.30 -6.67 3.12
CA ASP A 88 -11.15 -5.49 3.26
C ASP A 88 -11.19 -4.95 4.67
N ASN A 89 -10.68 -5.69 5.64
CA ASN A 89 -10.66 -5.27 7.04
C ASN A 89 -9.34 -4.64 7.46
N PHE A 90 -8.39 -4.55 6.54
CA PHE A 90 -7.10 -3.97 6.87
C PHE A 90 -7.21 -2.44 7.03
N CYS A 91 -6.64 -1.93 8.08
CA CYS A 91 -6.64 -0.50 8.38
C CYS A 91 -5.26 0.13 8.17
#